data_2b7b07e087adfbb4e65515669766a2e4
#
_entry.id   2b7b07e087adfbb4e65515669766a2e4
#
_cell.length_a   1.000
_cell.length_b   1.000
_cell.length_c   1.000
_cell.angle_alpha   90.00
_cell.angle_beta   90.00
_cell.angle_gamma   90.00
#
_symmetry.space_group_name_H-M   'P 1'
#
loop_
_entity.id
_entity.type
_entity.pdbx_description
1 polymer ?
#
loop_
_entity_poly.entity_id
_entity_poly.type
_entity_poly.pdbx_seq_one_letter_code
_entity_poly.pdbx_strand_id
1 'polypeptide(L)'
;MKKILFAAILVMASVMAYAQPRAIGVRLGEFDGVSYQHSLGDKNMIEIEAGFNWGNYWGNRMVGWKNGNEWHMYGHNIQLGVTYDWIHNFPWEHKGEWNLYYGFGAVGGYGWYGYTQISGKAVGADGNWGFAAVAGRIGAEYNFWFPLQISLDFRPTIGAGLAGVYDPIKDRNVVDAGLYYDLFGLCLGVRYKF
;
A
#
# COMPACT_ATOMS: atom_id res chain seq x y z
N MET A 1 -0.17 4.05 -29.39
CA MET A 1 -0.28 3.74 -27.97
C MET A 1 0.14 2.31 -27.62
N LYS A 2 -0.40 1.24 -28.22
CA LYS A 2 -0.03 -0.17 -27.93
C LYS A 2 1.47 -0.47 -28.11
N LYS A 3 2.13 0.10 -29.13
CA LYS A 3 3.57 -0.07 -29.41
C LYS A 3 4.46 0.58 -28.35
N ILE A 4 4.04 1.73 -27.80
CA ILE A 4 4.77 2.45 -26.75
C ILE A 4 4.67 1.68 -25.42
N LEU A 5 3.48 1.14 -25.11
CA LEU A 5 3.26 0.29 -23.94
C LEU A 5 4.11 -1.00 -24.03
N PHE A 6 4.16 -1.63 -25.20
CA PHE A 6 4.98 -2.82 -25.42
C PHE A 6 6.48 -2.53 -25.32
N ALA A 7 6.94 -1.39 -25.85
CA ALA A 7 8.32 -0.94 -25.73
C ALA A 7 8.68 -0.63 -24.25
N ALA A 8 7.77 0.02 -23.50
CA ALA A 8 7.97 0.28 -22.09
C ALA A 8 8.04 -1.02 -21.25
N ILE A 9 7.22 -2.02 -21.56
CA ILE A 9 7.28 -3.35 -20.92
C ILE A 9 8.59 -4.06 -21.27
N LEU A 10 9.06 -3.99 -22.53
CA LEU A 10 10.34 -4.58 -22.95
C LEU A 10 11.55 -3.90 -22.28
N VAL A 11 11.52 -2.57 -22.14
CA VAL A 11 12.57 -1.82 -21.44
C VAL A 11 12.55 -2.17 -19.95
N MET A 12 11.39 -2.25 -19.32
CA MET A 12 11.29 -2.73 -17.92
C MET A 12 11.78 -4.17 -17.79
N ALA A 13 11.44 -5.07 -18.70
CA ALA A 13 11.91 -6.45 -18.68
C ALA A 13 13.43 -6.56 -18.89
N SER A 14 14.03 -5.70 -19.72
CA SER A 14 15.49 -5.71 -19.94
C SER A 14 16.28 -5.13 -18.75
N VAL A 15 15.75 -4.14 -18.05
CA VAL A 15 16.34 -3.62 -16.80
C VAL A 15 16.28 -4.69 -15.68
N MET A 16 15.31 -5.58 -15.73
CA MET A 16 15.19 -6.71 -14.82
C MET A 16 16.20 -7.85 -15.06
N ALA A 17 16.95 -7.84 -16.16
CA ALA A 17 17.83 -8.94 -16.54
C ALA A 17 19.21 -8.95 -15.86
N TYR A 18 19.55 -7.94 -15.07
CA TYR A 18 20.78 -7.95 -14.28
C TYR A 18 20.61 -8.76 -13.01
N ALA A 19 21.63 -9.56 -12.67
CA ALA A 19 21.64 -10.54 -11.56
C ALA A 19 21.66 -9.87 -10.16
N GLN A 20 20.65 -9.03 -9.88
CA GLN A 20 20.45 -8.50 -8.53
C GLN A 20 19.44 -9.38 -7.80
N PRO A 21 19.59 -9.57 -6.49
CA PRO A 21 18.62 -10.34 -5.69
C PRO A 21 17.19 -9.81 -5.86
N ARG A 22 16.27 -10.72 -6.10
CA ARG A 22 14.85 -10.43 -6.31
C ARG A 22 14.02 -11.35 -5.45
N ALA A 23 12.91 -10.84 -5.00
CA ALA A 23 11.96 -11.65 -4.25
C ALA A 23 10.52 -11.33 -4.69
N ILE A 24 9.71 -12.36 -4.80
CA ILE A 24 8.28 -12.25 -5.08
C ILE A 24 7.49 -13.05 -4.05
N GLY A 25 6.38 -12.53 -3.60
CA GLY A 25 5.59 -13.24 -2.61
C GLY A 25 4.28 -12.58 -2.27
N VAL A 26 3.76 -12.95 -1.11
CA VAL A 26 2.50 -12.47 -0.58
C VAL A 26 2.73 -11.56 0.62
N ARG A 27 1.83 -10.62 0.80
CA ARG A 27 1.72 -9.76 1.99
C ARG A 27 0.36 -9.96 2.61
N LEU A 28 0.33 -10.02 3.94
CA LEU A 28 -0.87 -10.20 4.75
C LEU A 28 -0.89 -9.17 5.87
N GLY A 29 -2.04 -8.57 6.15
CA GLY A 29 -2.21 -7.64 7.27
C GLY A 29 -2.99 -6.38 6.91
N GLU A 30 -2.34 -5.23 6.78
CA GLU A 30 -3.01 -3.99 6.37
C GLU A 30 -3.76 -4.16 5.05
N PHE A 31 -3.14 -4.82 4.10
CA PHE A 31 -3.78 -5.31 2.88
C PHE A 31 -3.23 -6.69 2.54
N ASP A 32 -4.06 -7.49 1.89
CA ASP A 32 -3.69 -8.81 1.41
C ASP A 32 -3.35 -8.73 -0.07
N GLY A 33 -2.15 -9.13 -0.44
CA GLY A 33 -1.72 -8.95 -1.82
C GLY A 33 -0.41 -9.62 -2.17
N VAL A 34 0.12 -9.20 -3.29
CA VAL A 34 1.40 -9.66 -3.81
C VAL A 34 2.42 -8.52 -3.76
N SER A 35 3.67 -8.86 -3.57
CA SER A 35 4.77 -7.92 -3.63
C SER A 35 5.95 -8.48 -4.42
N TYR A 36 6.65 -7.58 -5.06
CA TYR A 36 7.89 -7.83 -5.76
C TYR A 36 8.95 -6.88 -5.23
N GLN A 37 10.06 -7.43 -4.71
CA GLN A 37 11.23 -6.68 -4.29
C GLN A 37 12.32 -6.79 -5.34
N HIS A 38 12.99 -5.67 -5.59
CA HIS A 38 14.16 -5.56 -6.44
C HIS A 38 15.26 -4.84 -5.68
N SER A 39 16.37 -5.53 -5.39
CA SER A 39 17.52 -4.92 -4.73
C SER A 39 18.27 -4.01 -5.70
N LEU A 40 18.64 -2.83 -5.25
CA LEU A 40 19.47 -1.86 -5.95
C LEU A 40 20.87 -1.85 -5.30
N GLY A 41 21.63 -2.91 -5.57
CA GLY A 41 22.86 -3.20 -4.83
C GLY A 41 22.59 -3.74 -3.43
N ASP A 42 23.54 -3.58 -2.51
CA ASP A 42 23.50 -4.22 -1.19
C ASP A 42 22.76 -3.41 -0.12
N LYS A 43 22.43 -2.15 -0.40
CA LYS A 43 21.93 -1.20 0.61
C LYS A 43 20.55 -0.63 0.34
N ASN A 44 20.00 -0.89 -0.82
CA ASN A 44 18.72 -0.30 -1.22
C ASN A 44 17.86 -1.31 -1.93
N MET A 45 16.55 -1.16 -1.82
CA MET A 45 15.58 -1.93 -2.59
C MET A 45 14.39 -1.07 -3.02
N ILE A 46 13.75 -1.49 -4.10
CA ILE A 46 12.41 -1.05 -4.48
C ILE A 46 11.46 -2.21 -4.24
N GLU A 47 10.35 -1.95 -3.60
CA GLU A 47 9.24 -2.90 -3.53
C GLU A 47 8.02 -2.33 -4.25
N ILE A 48 7.43 -3.16 -5.11
CA ILE A 48 6.17 -2.89 -5.80
C ILE A 48 5.15 -3.87 -5.25
N GLU A 49 3.98 -3.36 -4.91
CA GLU A 49 2.93 -4.16 -4.29
C GLU A 49 1.57 -3.88 -4.91
N ALA A 50 0.74 -4.91 -4.95
CA ALA A 50 -0.64 -4.83 -5.38
C ALA A 50 -1.51 -5.71 -4.49
N GLY A 51 -2.62 -5.20 -4.00
CA GLY A 51 -3.44 -5.97 -3.08
C GLY A 51 -4.82 -5.40 -2.85
N PHE A 52 -5.51 -6.05 -1.96
CA PHE A 52 -6.87 -5.76 -1.55
C PHE A 52 -6.92 -5.47 -0.05
N ASN A 53 -7.58 -4.39 0.33
CA ASN A 53 -7.84 -4.06 1.73
C ASN A 53 -9.33 -4.31 2.02
N TRP A 54 -9.59 -5.12 3.03
CA TRP A 54 -10.94 -5.54 3.43
C TRP A 54 -11.72 -4.48 4.21
N GLY A 55 -11.17 -3.26 4.34
CA GLY A 55 -11.84 -2.15 5.01
C GLY A 55 -11.88 -2.30 6.53
N ASN A 56 -10.72 -2.41 7.14
CA ASN A 56 -10.61 -2.47 8.58
C ASN A 56 -11.04 -1.17 9.25
N TYR A 57 -11.92 -1.28 10.23
CA TYR A 57 -12.39 -0.15 11.04
C TYR A 57 -11.25 0.63 11.73
N TRP A 58 -10.11 -0.02 11.96
CA TRP A 58 -8.96 0.51 12.71
C TRP A 58 -7.88 1.15 11.83
N GLY A 59 -7.86 0.90 10.53
CA GLY A 59 -6.79 1.34 9.64
C GLY A 59 -7.23 2.44 8.68
N ASN A 60 -7.51 2.02 7.53
CA ASN A 60 -7.77 2.76 6.30
C ASN A 60 -9.01 3.67 6.36
N ARG A 61 -8.80 4.98 6.43
CA ARG A 61 -9.88 5.97 6.55
C ARG A 61 -9.69 7.14 5.61
N MET A 62 -10.80 7.62 5.09
CA MET A 62 -10.90 8.93 4.48
C MET A 62 -11.82 9.82 5.32
N VAL A 63 -11.39 11.02 5.60
CA VAL A 63 -12.11 12.01 6.40
C VAL A 63 -12.20 13.30 5.63
N GLY A 64 -13.37 13.91 5.61
CA GLY A 64 -13.57 15.22 5.00
C GLY A 64 -14.63 16.04 5.73
N TRP A 65 -14.81 17.28 5.28
CA TRP A 65 -15.75 18.22 5.87
C TRP A 65 -16.64 18.82 4.79
N LYS A 66 -17.95 18.73 4.98
CA LYS A 66 -18.91 19.28 4.03
C LYS A 66 -20.06 19.97 4.76
N ASN A 67 -20.33 21.22 4.38
CA ASN A 67 -21.43 22.01 4.95
C ASN A 67 -21.43 22.05 6.50
N GLY A 68 -20.24 22.13 7.11
CA GLY A 68 -20.09 22.12 8.57
C GLY A 68 -20.19 20.75 9.22
N ASN A 69 -20.38 19.68 8.45
CA ASN A 69 -20.44 18.30 8.92
C ASN A 69 -19.15 17.57 8.55
N GLU A 70 -18.59 16.86 9.50
CA GLU A 70 -17.50 15.90 9.26
C GLU A 70 -18.09 14.60 8.72
N TRP A 71 -17.44 14.06 7.69
CA TRP A 71 -17.75 12.74 7.16
C TRP A 71 -16.54 11.82 7.20
N HIS A 72 -16.78 10.55 7.46
CA HIS A 72 -15.80 9.49 7.46
C HIS A 72 -16.20 8.42 6.47
N MET A 73 -15.25 7.92 5.69
CA MET A 73 -15.47 6.80 4.79
C MET A 73 -14.41 5.72 5.04
N TYR A 74 -14.86 4.50 5.15
CA TYR A 74 -14.02 3.30 5.22
C TYR A 74 -14.71 2.18 4.46
N GLY A 75 -13.92 1.33 3.82
CA GLY A 75 -14.47 0.26 2.99
C GLY A 75 -13.39 -0.52 2.25
N HIS A 76 -13.85 -1.47 1.48
CA HIS A 76 -12.97 -2.29 0.65
C HIS A 76 -12.30 -1.46 -0.43
N ASN A 77 -11.03 -1.72 -0.68
CA ASN A 77 -10.32 -1.08 -1.76
C ASN A 77 -9.20 -1.97 -2.34
N ILE A 78 -8.86 -1.72 -3.58
CA ILE A 78 -7.63 -2.21 -4.20
C ILE A 78 -6.57 -1.13 -4.06
N GLN A 79 -5.32 -1.57 -3.85
CA GLN A 79 -4.17 -0.69 -3.70
C GLN A 79 -3.04 -1.12 -4.61
N LEU A 80 -2.31 -0.12 -5.09
CA LEU A 80 -1.00 -0.26 -5.72
C LEU A 80 -0.03 0.61 -4.94
N GLY A 81 1.14 0.08 -4.63
CA GLY A 81 2.18 0.80 -3.90
C GLY A 81 3.55 0.59 -4.51
N VAL A 82 4.40 1.56 -4.29
CA VAL A 82 5.83 1.48 -4.55
C VAL A 82 6.58 2.14 -3.40
N THR A 83 7.59 1.45 -2.87
CA THR A 83 8.47 1.98 -1.84
C THR A 83 9.93 1.89 -2.28
N TYR A 84 10.71 2.82 -1.80
CA TYR A 84 12.16 2.81 -1.86
C TYR A 84 12.69 2.73 -0.43
N ASP A 85 13.46 1.68 -0.14
CA ASP A 85 13.90 1.36 1.20
C ASP A 85 15.43 1.28 1.26
N TRP A 86 16.01 1.80 2.35
CA TRP A 86 17.41 1.59 2.74
C TRP A 86 17.51 0.36 3.62
N ILE A 87 18.47 -0.50 3.32
CA ILE A 87 18.69 -1.78 4.00
C ILE A 87 19.92 -1.68 4.89
N HIS A 88 19.78 -2.15 6.11
CA HIS A 88 20.86 -2.41 7.04
C HIS A 88 20.95 -3.89 7.32
N ASN A 89 22.01 -4.51 6.79
CA ASN A 89 22.25 -5.94 6.96
C ASN A 89 22.93 -6.19 8.32
N PHE A 90 22.43 -7.17 9.05
CA PHE A 90 23.02 -7.69 10.28
C PHE A 90 23.41 -9.15 10.05
N PRO A 91 24.70 -9.42 9.70
CA PRO A 91 25.16 -10.79 9.53
C PRO A 91 25.06 -11.52 10.88
N TRP A 92 24.22 -12.53 10.91
CA TRP A 92 24.11 -13.43 12.06
C TRP A 92 24.98 -14.64 11.80
N GLU A 93 25.70 -15.16 12.80
CA GLU A 93 26.59 -16.30 12.67
C GLU A 93 25.87 -17.64 12.32
N HIS A 94 24.58 -17.61 12.13
CA HIS A 94 23.74 -18.75 11.76
C HIS A 94 23.29 -18.70 10.31
N LYS A 95 22.68 -19.78 9.84
CA LYS A 95 22.25 -19.99 8.45
C LYS A 95 21.14 -19.01 8.02
N GLY A 96 21.49 -17.75 7.78
CA GLY A 96 20.55 -16.71 7.32
C GLY A 96 21.03 -15.31 7.70
N GLU A 97 20.31 -14.30 7.24
CA GLU A 97 20.66 -12.90 7.43
C GLU A 97 19.43 -12.11 7.87
N TRP A 98 19.62 -11.26 8.88
CA TRP A 98 18.63 -10.27 9.27
C TRP A 98 18.92 -8.95 8.57
N ASN A 99 17.91 -8.37 7.96
CA ASN A 99 17.92 -7.02 7.46
C ASN A 99 16.90 -6.17 8.20
N LEU A 100 17.31 -5.00 8.64
CA LEU A 100 16.40 -3.92 8.98
C LEU A 100 16.32 -2.98 7.79
N TYR A 101 15.13 -2.51 7.49
CA TYR A 101 14.93 -1.55 6.41
C TYR A 101 13.98 -0.44 6.83
N TYR A 102 14.16 0.71 6.23
CA TYR A 102 13.27 1.85 6.36
C TYR A 102 13.26 2.63 5.06
N GLY A 103 12.16 3.27 4.78
CA GLY A 103 12.01 3.99 3.54
C GLY A 103 10.72 4.78 3.43
N PHE A 104 10.44 5.20 2.24
CA PHE A 104 9.23 5.90 1.89
C PHE A 104 8.76 5.51 0.50
N GLY A 105 7.49 5.82 0.23
CA GLY A 105 6.89 5.48 -1.05
C GLY A 105 5.60 6.22 -1.31
N ALA A 106 4.92 5.75 -2.33
CA ALA A 106 3.60 6.20 -2.72
C ALA A 106 2.65 5.02 -2.82
N VAL A 107 1.41 5.26 -2.43
CA VAL A 107 0.31 4.31 -2.49
C VAL A 107 -0.87 4.99 -3.13
N GLY A 108 -1.56 4.30 -4.02
CA GLY A 108 -2.81 4.75 -4.59
C GLY A 108 -3.83 3.62 -4.61
N GLY A 109 -5.09 3.96 -4.47
CA GLY A 109 -6.14 2.96 -4.44
C GLY A 109 -7.49 3.46 -4.88
N TYR A 110 -8.37 2.49 -5.14
CA TYR A 110 -9.75 2.72 -5.47
C TYR A 110 -10.64 1.79 -4.66
N GLY A 111 -11.59 2.38 -3.94
CA GLY A 111 -12.52 1.68 -3.08
C GLY A 111 -13.95 1.74 -3.61
N TRP A 112 -14.66 0.69 -3.35
CA TRP A 112 -16.09 0.57 -3.55
C TRP A 112 -16.69 -0.06 -2.29
N TYR A 113 -17.92 0.24 -1.98
CA TYR A 113 -18.54 -0.05 -0.70
C TYR A 113 -17.85 0.70 0.43
N GLY A 114 -18.29 1.88 0.69
CA GLY A 114 -17.87 2.66 1.83
C GLY A 114 -18.99 2.75 2.85
N TYR A 115 -18.64 2.64 4.11
CA TYR A 115 -19.52 3.04 5.19
C TYR A 115 -19.27 4.52 5.47
N THR A 116 -20.28 5.36 5.25
CA THR A 116 -20.16 6.80 5.50
C THR A 116 -20.83 7.14 6.83
N GLN A 117 -20.09 7.79 7.72
CA GLN A 117 -20.62 8.45 8.90
C GLN A 117 -20.62 9.96 8.68
N ILE A 118 -21.75 10.60 8.91
CA ILE A 118 -21.86 12.06 8.93
C ILE A 118 -22.28 12.48 10.33
N SER A 119 -21.43 13.29 10.99
CA SER A 119 -21.66 13.78 12.36
C SER A 119 -22.05 12.67 13.35
N GLY A 120 -21.36 11.52 13.25
CA GLY A 120 -21.59 10.38 14.14
C GLY A 120 -22.82 9.53 13.84
N LYS A 121 -23.61 9.88 12.82
CA LYS A 121 -24.73 9.04 12.36
C LYS A 121 -24.31 8.23 11.14
N ALA A 122 -24.54 6.92 11.20
CA ALA A 122 -24.36 6.06 10.06
C ALA A 122 -25.34 6.45 8.95
N VAL A 123 -24.81 6.86 7.82
CA VAL A 123 -25.59 7.04 6.60
C VAL A 123 -25.12 5.92 5.68
N GLY A 124 -26.00 5.00 5.31
CA GLY A 124 -25.67 3.90 4.40
C GLY A 124 -24.95 4.46 3.16
N ALA A 125 -23.90 3.81 2.72
CA ALA A 125 -23.13 4.32 1.62
C ALA A 125 -22.82 3.25 0.58
N ASP A 126 -23.44 3.41 -0.56
CA ASP A 126 -22.91 2.92 -1.83
C ASP A 126 -22.08 4.07 -2.44
N GLY A 127 -20.80 4.15 -2.10
CA GLY A 127 -19.92 5.21 -2.58
C GLY A 127 -18.63 4.65 -3.11
N ASN A 128 -18.20 5.20 -4.22
CA ASN A 128 -16.85 4.96 -4.75
C ASN A 128 -15.90 6.04 -4.23
N TRP A 129 -14.67 5.65 -3.97
CA TRP A 129 -13.64 6.58 -3.51
C TRP A 129 -12.29 6.20 -4.08
N GLY A 130 -11.42 7.18 -4.25
CA GLY A 130 -10.07 6.97 -4.72
C GLY A 130 -9.11 7.85 -3.93
N PHE A 131 -7.87 7.39 -3.76
CA PHE A 131 -6.86 8.11 -3.02
C PHE A 131 -5.48 7.98 -3.64
N ALA A 132 -4.64 8.96 -3.33
CA ALA A 132 -3.20 8.93 -3.53
C ALA A 132 -2.53 9.43 -2.25
N ALA A 133 -1.49 8.72 -1.80
CA ALA A 133 -0.88 8.96 -0.50
C ALA A 133 0.62 8.69 -0.55
N VAL A 134 1.35 9.32 0.37
CA VAL A 134 2.72 8.97 0.71
C VAL A 134 2.72 7.97 1.84
N ALA A 135 3.66 7.04 1.81
CA ALA A 135 3.84 6.02 2.84
C ALA A 135 5.25 6.13 3.41
N GLY A 136 5.37 6.09 4.73
CA GLY A 136 6.62 5.74 5.40
C GLY A 136 6.67 4.24 5.58
N ARG A 137 7.85 3.67 5.72
CA ARG A 137 8.02 2.24 5.98
C ARG A 137 9.20 1.98 6.91
N ILE A 138 9.01 1.07 7.84
CA ILE A 138 10.07 0.49 8.66
C ILE A 138 9.77 -0.99 8.88
N GLY A 139 10.78 -1.84 8.75
CA GLY A 139 10.57 -3.28 8.89
C GLY A 139 11.84 -4.05 9.14
N ALA A 140 11.64 -5.33 9.39
CA ALA A 140 12.69 -6.32 9.48
C ALA A 140 12.35 -7.50 8.58
N GLU A 141 13.37 -8.07 7.98
CA GLU A 141 13.24 -9.29 7.20
C GLU A 141 14.32 -10.29 7.59
N TYR A 142 13.96 -11.56 7.52
CA TYR A 142 14.88 -12.67 7.66
C TYR A 142 15.01 -13.42 6.34
N ASN A 143 16.23 -13.42 5.83
CA ASN A 143 16.62 -14.13 4.61
C ASN A 143 17.20 -15.48 4.96
N PHE A 144 16.45 -16.55 4.69
CA PHE A 144 16.93 -17.92 4.94
C PHE A 144 18.07 -18.31 3.98
N TRP A 145 18.83 -19.36 4.33
CA TRP A 145 19.87 -19.96 3.46
C TRP A 145 19.29 -20.67 2.21
N PHE A 146 18.00 -20.95 2.22
CA PHE A 146 17.23 -21.43 1.07
C PHE A 146 16.36 -20.27 0.55
N PRO A 147 15.78 -20.37 -0.64
CA PRO A 147 15.12 -19.22 -1.29
C PRO A 147 13.79 -18.84 -0.64
N LEU A 148 13.82 -18.52 0.64
CA LEU A 148 12.69 -17.99 1.42
C LEU A 148 13.11 -16.71 2.15
N GLN A 149 12.22 -15.75 2.20
CA GLN A 149 12.30 -14.54 2.98
C GLN A 149 10.99 -14.35 3.75
N ILE A 150 11.09 -13.97 5.02
CA ILE A 150 9.95 -13.56 5.84
C ILE A 150 10.22 -12.13 6.32
N SER A 151 9.23 -11.26 6.25
CA SER A 151 9.34 -9.88 6.71
C SER A 151 8.16 -9.49 7.58
N LEU A 152 8.41 -8.55 8.48
CA LEU A 152 7.39 -7.83 9.23
C LEU A 152 7.69 -6.35 9.09
N ASP A 153 6.72 -5.57 8.65
CA ASP A 153 6.87 -4.13 8.49
C ASP A 153 5.66 -3.34 8.94
N PHE A 154 5.93 -2.11 9.31
CA PHE A 154 4.97 -1.08 9.66
C PHE A 154 5.02 0.02 8.60
N ARG A 155 3.86 0.38 8.05
CA ARG A 155 3.75 1.30 6.92
C ARG A 155 2.65 2.35 7.14
N PRO A 156 2.90 3.38 7.93
CA PRO A 156 1.96 4.50 8.06
C PRO A 156 1.82 5.23 6.72
N THR A 157 0.59 5.59 6.38
CA THR A 157 0.24 6.20 5.09
C THR A 157 -0.64 7.42 5.32
N ILE A 158 -0.37 8.52 4.60
CA ILE A 158 -1.17 9.74 4.64
C ILE A 158 -1.24 10.38 3.26
N GLY A 159 -2.41 10.89 2.90
CA GLY A 159 -2.63 11.48 1.58
C GLY A 159 -3.97 12.14 1.42
N ALA A 160 -4.42 12.26 0.19
CA ALA A 160 -5.71 12.85 -0.14
C ALA A 160 -6.49 11.93 -1.08
N GLY A 161 -7.79 12.10 -1.09
CA GLY A 161 -8.65 11.36 -2.00
C GLY A 161 -9.94 12.08 -2.31
N LEU A 162 -10.71 11.46 -3.18
CA LEU A 162 -12.03 11.89 -3.60
C LEU A 162 -13.03 10.80 -3.26
N ALA A 163 -14.16 11.16 -2.69
CA ALA A 163 -15.22 10.22 -2.33
C ALA A 163 -16.59 10.71 -2.79
N GLY A 164 -17.45 9.79 -3.20
CA GLY A 164 -18.86 10.04 -3.38
C GLY A 164 -19.55 10.09 -2.02
N VAL A 165 -19.96 11.27 -1.58
CA VAL A 165 -20.60 11.50 -0.27
C VAL A 165 -22.03 11.95 -0.49
N TYR A 166 -22.97 11.41 0.29
CA TYR A 166 -24.35 11.85 0.24
C TYR A 166 -24.50 13.28 0.80
N ASP A 167 -25.07 14.17 0.01
CA ASP A 167 -25.39 15.53 0.40
C ASP A 167 -26.87 15.61 0.77
N PRO A 168 -27.22 15.73 2.06
CA PRO A 168 -28.62 15.74 2.51
C PRO A 168 -29.38 17.00 2.09
N ILE A 169 -28.68 18.08 1.71
CA ILE A 169 -29.31 19.31 1.23
C ILE A 169 -29.77 19.15 -0.24
N LYS A 170 -28.96 18.43 -1.02
CA LYS A 170 -29.20 18.22 -2.45
C LYS A 170 -29.88 16.89 -2.76
N ASP A 171 -30.09 16.06 -1.74
CA ASP A 171 -30.65 14.70 -1.85
C ASP A 171 -29.97 13.87 -2.95
N ARG A 172 -28.65 13.93 -3.02
CA ARG A 172 -27.84 13.20 -3.99
C ARG A 172 -26.41 13.00 -3.55
N ASN A 173 -25.75 12.02 -4.13
CA ASN A 173 -24.29 11.86 -3.97
C ASN A 173 -23.56 12.97 -4.73
N VAL A 174 -22.56 13.55 -4.08
CA VAL A 174 -21.65 14.55 -4.64
C VAL A 174 -20.22 14.10 -4.37
N VAL A 175 -19.31 14.46 -5.27
CA VAL A 175 -17.89 14.20 -5.06
C VAL A 175 -17.35 15.24 -4.09
N ASP A 176 -16.62 14.77 -3.09
CA ASP A 176 -15.95 15.61 -2.11
C ASP A 176 -14.52 15.14 -1.88
N ALA A 177 -13.63 16.07 -1.52
CA ALA A 177 -12.24 15.78 -1.22
C ALA A 177 -12.06 15.52 0.28
N GLY A 178 -11.17 14.60 0.62
CA GLY A 178 -10.86 14.26 2.00
C GLY A 178 -9.41 13.88 2.22
N LEU A 179 -9.02 13.86 3.48
CA LEU A 179 -7.76 13.32 3.94
C LEU A 179 -7.87 11.79 4.03
N TYR A 180 -6.97 11.10 3.34
CA TYR A 180 -6.78 9.66 3.50
C TYR A 180 -5.66 9.40 4.50
N TYR A 181 -5.83 8.44 5.41
CA TYR A 181 -4.77 7.99 6.28
C TYR A 181 -4.97 6.53 6.71
N ASP A 182 -3.85 5.86 6.87
CA ASP A 182 -3.70 4.59 7.57
C ASP A 182 -2.46 4.65 8.45
N LEU A 183 -2.66 4.73 9.76
CA LEU A 183 -1.58 4.90 10.73
C LEU A 183 -1.13 3.58 11.38
N PHE A 184 -1.80 2.47 11.09
CA PHE A 184 -1.54 1.16 11.71
C PHE A 184 -1.23 0.06 10.69
N GLY A 185 -0.64 0.44 9.56
CA GLY A 185 -0.28 -0.46 8.47
C GLY A 185 0.78 -1.49 8.87
N LEU A 186 0.39 -2.58 9.54
CA LEU A 186 1.27 -3.70 9.86
C LEU A 186 1.08 -4.81 8.84
N CYS A 187 2.19 -5.30 8.25
CA CYS A 187 2.19 -6.35 7.25
C CYS A 187 3.22 -7.44 7.53
N LEU A 188 2.80 -8.69 7.35
CA LEU A 188 3.66 -9.87 7.27
C LEU A 188 3.89 -10.23 5.80
N GLY A 189 5.15 -10.31 5.38
CA GLY A 189 5.53 -10.74 4.03
C GLY A 189 6.17 -12.13 4.03
N VAL A 190 5.81 -12.94 3.05
CA VAL A 190 6.47 -14.23 2.77
C VAL A 190 6.81 -14.26 1.29
N ARG A 191 8.12 -14.37 0.96
CA ARG A 191 8.60 -14.23 -0.42
C ARG A 191 9.57 -15.34 -0.79
N TYR A 192 9.57 -15.68 -2.07
CA TYR A 192 10.56 -16.52 -2.71
C TYR A 192 11.65 -15.63 -3.33
N LYS A 193 12.92 -15.94 -3.04
CA LYS A 193 14.11 -15.25 -3.58
C LYS A 193 14.66 -15.96 -4.81
N PHE A 194 15.08 -15.23 -5.82
CA PHE A 194 15.67 -15.76 -7.06
C PHE A 194 16.69 -14.80 -7.67
#